data_e40ee1f91bb553a581c4931281dbe49f
#
_entry.id   e40ee1f91bb553a581c4931281dbe49f
#
_cell.length_a   1.000
_cell.length_b   1.000
_cell.length_c   1.000
_cell.angle_alpha   90.00
_cell.angle_beta   90.00
_cell.angle_gamma   90.00
#
_symmetry.space_group_name_H-M   'P 1'
#
loop_
_entity.id
_entity.type
_entity.pdbx_description
1 polymer ?
#
loop_
_entity_poly.entity_id
_entity_poly.type
_entity_poly.pdbx_seq_one_letter_code
_entity_poly.pdbx_strand_id
1 'polypeptide(L)'
;MSNIQITENESGKYSPEWFYTESQTPEWIAFAHKADELRENFINLFGIERLKSLSGRNLLTSLFYNDEGNKTNLCYMLEMDKDIREVFGGISGGSAYKFGLFYHKKNQRWTCGSPLRPIHLTEEEAIQKAEEIRNDLIEGAEIISSFGPLNSEEDYEQLYKQLGHISGINMVWRMKYYQILFPTLFAPFYGQDIQLRVLHFLNQKPSDIPFIRMGQISLYVRKCNVPGVVFAHIYGKNVGYTNDSDDSDTNTLSDKKHKIHYWMYTIFDDNSWIECQQKEIMVLGMDDIGDYSQYASKEALRQELINVYDSSTSRKNQALMAWNFANSISVNDVIYAKRSNTLVGKGIVTGDYVFDDLRQEYKSIRAVKWLQVGEWEHPGNAVAKRLTDITPYTDYIEKLTAIFALDELDDVDTQPEIDYPIYSSTDFLTDVYMNEQDYKTLVNVLKMKKNIILQGAPGVGKTFTAKRLAYSIIGAKNPDRVQMIQFHQSYS
;
A
#
# COMPACT_ATOMS: atom_id res chain seq x y z
N MET A 1 -0.10 13.32 32.52
CA MET A 1 0.32 11.93 32.56
C MET A 1 -0.92 11.09 32.29
N SER A 2 -1.17 10.76 31.03
CA SER A 2 -2.11 9.71 30.65
C SER A 2 -1.38 8.88 29.61
N ASN A 3 -0.84 7.76 30.06
CA ASN A 3 -0.23 6.72 29.26
C ASN A 3 -1.28 6.24 28.24
N ILE A 4 -1.15 6.68 27.00
CA ILE A 4 -1.81 6.02 25.88
C ILE A 4 -0.89 4.84 25.54
N GLN A 5 -1.17 3.69 26.17
CA GLN A 5 -0.52 2.44 25.88
C GLN A 5 -0.79 2.08 24.42
N ILE A 6 0.30 1.94 23.67
CA ILE A 6 0.34 1.09 22.48
C ILE A 6 -0.20 -0.25 22.97
N THR A 7 -1.28 -0.73 22.38
CA THR A 7 -1.77 -2.05 22.72
C THR A 7 -0.93 -3.11 21.98
N GLU A 8 0.32 -3.23 22.36
CA GLU A 8 0.91 -4.56 22.48
C GLU A 8 0.01 -5.32 23.42
N ASN A 9 -0.26 -6.57 23.15
CA ASN A 9 -0.98 -7.43 24.08
C ASN A 9 -0.09 -7.72 25.32
N GLU A 10 0.52 -6.65 25.90
CA GLU A 10 1.52 -6.69 26.96
C GLU A 10 0.98 -7.31 28.24
N SER A 11 -0.34 -7.34 28.42
CA SER A 11 -0.97 -7.93 29.60
C SER A 11 -1.49 -9.36 29.39
N GLY A 12 -1.35 -9.95 28.18
CA GLY A 12 -2.01 -11.23 27.85
C GLY A 12 -3.55 -11.14 27.88
N LYS A 13 -4.12 -9.95 27.95
CA LYS A 13 -5.57 -9.71 28.04
C LYS A 13 -6.32 -10.32 26.87
N TYR A 14 -5.74 -10.30 25.66
CA TYR A 14 -6.32 -10.82 24.42
C TYR A 14 -5.60 -12.10 23.99
N SER A 15 -5.63 -13.13 24.87
CA SER A 15 -5.06 -14.44 24.56
C SER A 15 -5.92 -15.21 23.54
N PRO A 16 -5.41 -16.28 22.91
CA PRO A 16 -6.22 -17.18 22.08
C PRO A 16 -7.48 -17.70 22.80
N GLU A 17 -7.37 -18.01 24.09
CA GLU A 17 -8.47 -18.49 24.93
C GLU A 17 -9.52 -17.39 25.17
N TRP A 18 -9.09 -16.13 25.27
CA TRP A 18 -10.00 -15.02 25.38
C TRP A 18 -10.82 -14.86 24.09
N PHE A 19 -10.19 -14.89 22.90
CA PHE A 19 -10.90 -14.83 21.62
C PHE A 19 -11.87 -16.00 21.46
N TYR A 20 -11.45 -17.21 21.86
CA TYR A 20 -12.34 -18.37 21.84
C TYR A 20 -13.56 -18.16 22.72
N THR A 21 -13.37 -17.74 23.97
CA THR A 21 -14.47 -17.52 24.93
C THR A 21 -15.45 -16.46 24.41
N GLU A 22 -14.93 -15.33 23.92
CA GLU A 22 -15.74 -14.25 23.36
C GLU A 22 -16.57 -14.74 22.16
N SER A 23 -15.98 -15.55 21.30
CA SER A 23 -16.64 -16.09 20.10
C SER A 23 -17.80 -17.03 20.37
N GLN A 24 -17.93 -17.56 21.60
CA GLN A 24 -18.99 -18.49 22.00
C GLN A 24 -20.31 -17.79 22.36
N THR A 25 -20.38 -16.48 22.27
CA THR A 25 -21.63 -15.74 22.53
C THR A 25 -22.65 -15.99 21.41
N PRO A 26 -23.98 -15.96 21.70
CA PRO A 26 -25.00 -16.15 20.68
C PRO A 26 -24.89 -15.20 19.48
N GLU A 27 -24.42 -13.96 19.71
CA GLU A 27 -24.17 -12.96 18.68
C GLU A 27 -23.16 -13.48 17.64
N TRP A 28 -21.99 -13.95 18.10
CA TRP A 28 -20.92 -14.40 17.21
C TRP A 28 -21.20 -15.76 16.56
N ILE A 29 -21.96 -16.63 17.24
CA ILE A 29 -22.42 -17.88 16.63
C ILE A 29 -23.39 -17.58 15.49
N ALA A 30 -24.36 -16.69 15.67
CA ALA A 30 -25.27 -16.29 14.61
C ALA A 30 -24.54 -15.59 13.45
N PHE A 31 -23.52 -14.78 13.77
CA PHE A 31 -22.68 -14.12 12.77
C PHE A 31 -21.88 -15.13 11.93
N ALA A 32 -21.32 -16.17 12.54
CA ALA A 32 -20.64 -17.24 11.84
C ALA A 32 -21.57 -17.96 10.85
N HIS A 33 -22.80 -18.29 11.26
CA HIS A 33 -23.81 -18.87 10.37
C HIS A 33 -24.17 -17.96 9.19
N LYS A 34 -24.36 -16.65 9.43
CA LYS A 34 -24.57 -15.67 8.35
C LYS A 34 -23.40 -15.68 7.37
N ALA A 35 -22.18 -15.76 7.88
CA ALA A 35 -20.97 -15.81 7.04
C ALA A 35 -20.92 -17.08 6.16
N ASP A 36 -21.29 -18.25 6.70
CA ASP A 36 -21.33 -19.48 5.93
C ASP A 36 -22.39 -19.44 4.82
N GLU A 37 -23.59 -18.93 5.09
CA GLU A 37 -24.65 -18.74 4.08
C GLU A 37 -24.21 -17.81 2.96
N LEU A 38 -23.62 -16.66 3.29
CA LEU A 38 -23.11 -15.71 2.29
C LEU A 38 -21.96 -16.28 1.47
N ARG A 39 -21.10 -17.07 2.10
CA ARG A 39 -20.00 -17.79 1.45
C ARG A 39 -20.52 -18.82 0.46
N GLU A 40 -21.50 -19.62 0.83
CA GLU A 40 -22.12 -20.62 -0.07
C GLU A 40 -22.73 -19.93 -1.30
N ASN A 41 -23.47 -18.84 -1.10
CA ASN A 41 -24.00 -18.03 -2.20
C ASN A 41 -22.90 -17.48 -3.10
N PHE A 42 -21.81 -16.97 -2.52
CA PHE A 42 -20.66 -16.48 -3.27
C PHE A 42 -19.99 -17.58 -4.09
N ILE A 43 -19.80 -18.77 -3.53
CA ILE A 43 -19.23 -19.94 -4.23
C ILE A 43 -20.13 -20.40 -5.37
N ASN A 44 -21.44 -20.40 -5.20
CA ASN A 44 -22.39 -20.72 -6.27
C ASN A 44 -22.28 -19.77 -7.46
N LEU A 45 -21.96 -18.49 -7.22
CA LEU A 45 -21.83 -17.46 -8.26
C LEU A 45 -20.41 -17.40 -8.87
N PHE A 46 -19.37 -17.65 -8.08
CA PHE A 46 -17.97 -17.35 -8.45
C PHE A 46 -16.98 -18.45 -8.05
N GLY A 47 -17.43 -19.62 -7.59
CA GLY A 47 -16.56 -20.76 -7.31
C GLY A 47 -15.95 -21.34 -8.59
N ILE A 48 -14.96 -22.19 -8.45
CA ILE A 48 -14.15 -22.74 -9.54
C ILE A 48 -15.00 -23.33 -10.66
N GLU A 49 -15.98 -24.19 -10.34
CA GLU A 49 -16.82 -24.85 -11.34
C GLU A 49 -17.70 -23.85 -12.11
N ARG A 50 -18.18 -22.82 -11.40
CA ARG A 50 -18.92 -21.74 -12.05
C ARG A 50 -18.03 -20.94 -12.98
N LEU A 51 -16.81 -20.58 -12.55
CA LEU A 51 -15.85 -19.85 -13.38
C LEU A 51 -15.49 -20.64 -14.64
N LYS A 52 -15.28 -21.95 -14.55
CA LYS A 52 -15.01 -22.82 -15.71
C LYS A 52 -16.15 -22.82 -16.74
N SER A 53 -17.39 -22.61 -16.29
CA SER A 53 -18.57 -22.56 -17.18
C SER A 53 -18.79 -21.23 -17.90
N LEU A 54 -18.09 -20.17 -17.50
CA LEU A 54 -18.25 -18.82 -18.05
C LEU A 54 -17.36 -18.60 -19.27
N SER A 55 -17.91 -18.00 -20.33
CA SER A 55 -17.17 -17.65 -21.54
C SER A 55 -17.77 -16.43 -22.25
N GLY A 56 -17.01 -15.81 -23.15
CA GLY A 56 -17.45 -14.70 -23.98
C GLY A 56 -18.01 -13.53 -23.15
N ARG A 57 -19.08 -12.88 -23.64
CA ARG A 57 -19.70 -11.73 -22.97
C ARG A 57 -20.25 -12.10 -21.58
N ASN A 58 -20.74 -13.33 -21.38
CA ASN A 58 -21.21 -13.78 -20.06
C ASN A 58 -20.08 -13.76 -19.03
N LEU A 59 -18.84 -14.06 -19.42
CA LEU A 59 -17.67 -13.95 -18.55
C LEU A 59 -17.42 -12.49 -18.14
N LEU A 60 -17.42 -11.56 -19.12
CA LEU A 60 -17.24 -10.13 -18.85
C LEU A 60 -18.27 -9.59 -17.86
N THR A 61 -19.55 -9.86 -18.11
CA THR A 61 -20.66 -9.32 -17.29
C THR A 61 -20.76 -9.97 -15.91
N SER A 62 -20.31 -11.21 -15.78
CA SER A 62 -20.28 -11.92 -14.50
C SER A 62 -19.14 -11.51 -13.60
N LEU A 63 -17.97 -11.17 -14.15
CA LEU A 63 -16.78 -10.88 -13.32
C LEU A 63 -16.53 -9.39 -13.12
N PHE A 64 -16.72 -8.55 -14.14
CA PHE A 64 -16.23 -7.17 -14.14
C PHE A 64 -17.33 -6.13 -14.12
N TYR A 65 -17.00 -4.91 -13.67
CA TYR A 65 -17.84 -3.75 -13.89
C TYR A 65 -18.05 -3.54 -15.37
N ASN A 66 -19.31 -3.51 -15.79
CA ASN A 66 -19.74 -3.56 -17.19
C ASN A 66 -20.72 -2.42 -17.54
N ASP A 67 -21.12 -2.35 -18.79
CA ASP A 67 -22.05 -1.39 -19.35
C ASP A 67 -23.50 -1.58 -18.88
N GLU A 68 -23.90 -2.79 -18.52
CA GLU A 68 -25.24 -3.13 -18.07
C GLU A 68 -25.55 -2.64 -16.65
N GLY A 69 -24.53 -2.24 -15.87
CA GLY A 69 -24.67 -1.78 -14.50
C GLY A 69 -25.08 -2.89 -13.52
N ASN A 70 -24.77 -4.14 -13.85
CA ASN A 70 -25.09 -5.31 -13.05
C ASN A 70 -24.38 -5.24 -11.69
N LYS A 71 -25.16 -5.32 -10.60
CA LYS A 71 -24.68 -5.32 -9.21
C LYS A 71 -24.36 -6.72 -8.68
N THR A 72 -24.41 -7.74 -9.52
CA THR A 72 -24.15 -9.14 -9.16
C THR A 72 -22.86 -9.69 -9.75
N ASN A 73 -22.01 -8.83 -10.36
CA ASN A 73 -20.69 -9.25 -10.83
C ASN A 73 -19.69 -9.40 -9.68
N LEU A 74 -18.62 -10.17 -9.91
CA LEU A 74 -17.60 -10.46 -8.91
C LEU A 74 -16.99 -9.18 -8.29
N CYS A 75 -16.62 -8.22 -9.14
CA CYS A 75 -16.03 -6.95 -8.67
C CYS A 75 -16.96 -6.19 -7.74
N TYR A 76 -18.26 -6.08 -8.11
CA TYR A 76 -19.26 -5.44 -7.26
C TYR A 76 -19.44 -6.18 -5.94
N MET A 77 -19.56 -7.51 -5.98
CA MET A 77 -19.74 -8.34 -4.78
C MET A 77 -18.54 -8.20 -3.82
N LEU A 78 -17.33 -8.21 -4.33
CA LEU A 78 -16.14 -8.07 -3.49
C LEU A 78 -15.97 -6.66 -2.90
N GLU A 79 -16.38 -5.61 -3.63
CA GLU A 79 -16.09 -4.23 -3.26
C GLU A 79 -17.27 -3.50 -2.64
N MET A 80 -18.46 -3.64 -3.20
CA MET A 80 -19.60 -2.76 -2.95
C MET A 80 -20.78 -3.44 -2.26
N ASP A 81 -20.90 -4.78 -2.35
CA ASP A 81 -22.01 -5.49 -1.74
C ASP A 81 -21.99 -5.33 -0.22
N LYS A 82 -23.11 -4.88 0.34
CA LYS A 82 -23.19 -4.52 1.75
C LYS A 82 -22.96 -5.71 2.68
N ASP A 83 -23.59 -6.84 2.39
CA ASP A 83 -23.51 -8.02 3.27
C ASP A 83 -22.12 -8.67 3.19
N ILE A 84 -21.55 -8.77 1.99
CA ILE A 84 -20.19 -9.28 1.78
C ILE A 84 -19.15 -8.36 2.45
N ARG A 85 -19.35 -7.03 2.39
CA ARG A 85 -18.45 -6.08 3.07
C ARG A 85 -18.57 -6.16 4.57
N GLU A 86 -19.78 -6.23 5.09
CA GLU A 86 -20.04 -6.32 6.51
C GLU A 86 -19.39 -7.58 7.11
N VAL A 87 -19.49 -8.71 6.45
CA VAL A 87 -19.01 -10.00 6.98
C VAL A 87 -17.54 -10.27 6.67
N PHE A 88 -17.12 -10.09 5.42
CA PHE A 88 -15.77 -10.44 4.97
C PHE A 88 -14.81 -9.23 4.91
N GLY A 89 -15.23 -8.07 5.36
CA GLY A 89 -14.44 -6.85 5.32
C GLY A 89 -14.46 -6.14 3.95
N GLY A 90 -14.17 -4.85 3.97
CA GLY A 90 -14.14 -4.00 2.78
C GLY A 90 -12.79 -4.07 2.07
N ILE A 91 -12.82 -3.90 0.75
CA ILE A 91 -11.67 -3.62 -0.11
C ILE A 91 -11.87 -2.31 -0.86
N SER A 92 -12.73 -1.44 -0.34
CA SER A 92 -13.02 -0.13 -0.91
C SER A 92 -11.78 0.75 -0.86
N GLY A 93 -11.61 1.54 -1.91
CA GLY A 93 -10.46 2.40 -2.14
C GLY A 93 -9.75 2.04 -3.44
N GLY A 94 -9.17 3.06 -4.09
CA GLY A 94 -8.61 2.92 -5.41
C GLY A 94 -9.65 2.87 -6.53
N SER A 95 -9.17 2.82 -7.75
CA SER A 95 -10.02 2.80 -8.96
C SER A 95 -10.37 1.38 -9.39
N ALA A 96 -11.29 1.23 -10.35
CA ALA A 96 -11.65 -0.04 -10.96
C ALA A 96 -10.49 -0.75 -11.66
N TYR A 97 -9.38 -0.05 -11.93
CA TYR A 97 -8.13 -0.61 -12.45
C TYR A 97 -7.56 -1.74 -11.59
N LYS A 98 -7.81 -1.72 -10.27
CA LYS A 98 -7.37 -2.80 -9.36
C LYS A 98 -7.87 -4.19 -9.74
N PHE A 99 -8.96 -4.29 -10.50
CA PHE A 99 -9.50 -5.56 -10.97
C PHE A 99 -8.85 -6.04 -12.29
N GLY A 100 -7.97 -5.22 -12.89
CA GLY A 100 -7.27 -5.54 -14.11
C GLY A 100 -8.08 -5.35 -15.41
N LEU A 101 -9.43 -5.31 -15.31
CA LEU A 101 -10.34 -5.08 -16.43
C LEU A 101 -11.65 -4.46 -15.93
N PHE A 102 -12.20 -3.48 -16.65
CA PHE A 102 -13.51 -2.89 -16.37
C PHE A 102 -14.03 -2.12 -17.59
N TYR A 103 -15.36 -1.87 -17.64
CA TYR A 103 -15.96 -1.01 -18.65
C TYR A 103 -15.96 0.45 -18.19
N HIS A 104 -15.26 1.31 -18.92
CA HIS A 104 -15.19 2.74 -18.62
C HIS A 104 -16.43 3.46 -19.17
N LYS A 105 -17.40 3.72 -18.33
CA LYS A 105 -18.72 4.27 -18.73
C LYS A 105 -18.64 5.59 -19.51
N LYS A 106 -17.73 6.50 -19.11
CA LYS A 106 -17.57 7.81 -19.79
C LYS A 106 -17.04 7.66 -21.21
N ASN A 107 -16.13 6.72 -21.42
CA ASN A 107 -15.48 6.49 -22.72
C ASN A 107 -16.18 5.38 -23.53
N GLN A 108 -17.16 4.70 -22.94
CA GLN A 108 -17.89 3.56 -23.51
C GLN A 108 -16.98 2.48 -24.09
N ARG A 109 -15.93 2.12 -23.33
CA ARG A 109 -14.92 1.14 -23.77
C ARG A 109 -14.45 0.27 -22.62
N TRP A 110 -14.12 -0.97 -22.92
CA TRP A 110 -13.38 -1.82 -22.03
C TRP A 110 -11.97 -1.25 -21.82
N THR A 111 -11.48 -1.29 -20.61
CA THR A 111 -10.22 -0.66 -20.23
C THR A 111 -9.45 -1.55 -19.27
N CYS A 112 -8.14 -1.67 -19.48
CA CYS A 112 -7.19 -2.31 -18.58
C CYS A 112 -5.95 -1.41 -18.38
N GLY A 113 -4.86 -1.93 -17.82
CA GLY A 113 -3.63 -1.19 -17.54
C GLY A 113 -3.71 -0.41 -16.24
N SER A 114 -3.17 0.80 -16.21
CA SER A 114 -3.17 1.67 -15.03
C SER A 114 -3.85 3.02 -15.31
N PRO A 115 -4.25 3.78 -14.27
CA PRO A 115 -4.81 5.12 -14.45
C PRO A 115 -3.90 6.07 -15.24
N LEU A 116 -2.57 5.89 -15.15
CA LEU A 116 -1.58 6.69 -15.86
C LEU A 116 -1.35 6.19 -17.30
N ARG A 117 -1.62 4.90 -17.56
CA ARG A 117 -1.44 4.25 -18.88
C ARG A 117 -2.65 3.38 -19.17
N PRO A 118 -3.83 3.97 -19.41
CA PRO A 118 -5.02 3.20 -19.75
C PRO A 118 -4.88 2.58 -21.14
N ILE A 119 -5.24 1.30 -21.24
CA ILE A 119 -5.30 0.56 -22.50
C ILE A 119 -6.77 0.33 -22.79
N HIS A 120 -7.23 0.83 -23.94
CA HIS A 120 -8.60 0.63 -24.41
C HIS A 120 -8.67 -0.61 -25.29
N LEU A 121 -9.63 -1.47 -24.98
CA LEU A 121 -9.80 -2.76 -25.64
C LEU A 121 -11.10 -2.81 -26.42
N THR A 122 -11.11 -3.57 -27.51
CA THR A 122 -12.34 -4.08 -28.14
C THR A 122 -13.02 -5.08 -27.20
N GLU A 123 -14.25 -5.48 -27.51
CA GLU A 123 -14.94 -6.50 -26.70
C GLU A 123 -14.24 -7.86 -26.79
N GLU A 124 -13.71 -8.22 -27.96
CA GLU A 124 -12.96 -9.45 -28.20
C GLU A 124 -11.66 -9.49 -27.38
N GLU A 125 -10.90 -8.40 -27.36
CA GLU A 125 -9.68 -8.27 -26.55
C GLU A 125 -10.00 -8.30 -25.04
N ALA A 126 -11.11 -7.66 -24.64
CA ALA A 126 -11.56 -7.71 -23.25
C ALA A 126 -11.98 -9.11 -22.82
N ILE A 127 -12.62 -9.90 -23.71
CA ILE A 127 -12.96 -11.31 -23.46
C ILE A 127 -11.67 -12.12 -23.24
N GLN A 128 -10.66 -11.95 -24.10
CA GLN A 128 -9.38 -12.64 -23.94
C GLN A 128 -8.72 -12.29 -22.58
N LYS A 129 -8.71 -10.99 -22.23
CA LYS A 129 -8.17 -10.56 -20.95
C LYS A 129 -8.96 -11.10 -19.75
N ALA A 130 -10.28 -11.19 -19.88
CA ALA A 130 -11.14 -11.78 -18.86
C ALA A 130 -10.89 -13.30 -18.71
N GLU A 131 -10.60 -13.99 -19.80
CA GLU A 131 -10.25 -15.42 -19.79
C GLU A 131 -8.90 -15.66 -19.09
N GLU A 132 -7.89 -14.82 -19.32
CA GLU A 132 -6.62 -14.86 -18.59
C GLU A 132 -6.87 -14.72 -17.07
N ILE A 133 -7.57 -13.65 -16.67
CA ILE A 133 -7.85 -13.39 -15.24
C ILE A 133 -8.66 -14.53 -14.62
N ARG A 134 -9.67 -15.04 -15.32
CA ARG A 134 -10.44 -16.21 -14.85
C ARG A 134 -9.57 -17.43 -14.67
N ASN A 135 -8.69 -17.73 -15.62
CA ASN A 135 -7.80 -18.90 -15.58
C ASN A 135 -6.83 -18.77 -14.39
N ASP A 136 -6.27 -17.58 -14.17
CA ASP A 136 -5.44 -17.27 -12.98
C ASP A 136 -6.20 -17.55 -11.67
N LEU A 137 -7.49 -17.13 -11.57
CA LEU A 137 -8.30 -17.38 -10.38
C LEU A 137 -8.54 -18.86 -10.15
N ILE A 138 -8.82 -19.62 -11.21
CA ILE A 138 -9.04 -21.07 -11.15
C ILE A 138 -7.74 -21.77 -10.75
N GLU A 139 -6.66 -21.51 -11.45
CA GLU A 139 -5.35 -22.14 -11.21
C GLU A 139 -4.86 -21.88 -9.79
N GLY A 140 -4.93 -20.61 -9.34
CA GLY A 140 -4.56 -20.26 -7.98
C GLY A 140 -5.42 -21.00 -6.92
N ALA A 141 -6.73 -21.11 -7.14
CA ALA A 141 -7.60 -21.85 -6.24
C ALA A 141 -7.32 -23.37 -6.24
N GLU A 142 -6.98 -23.95 -7.38
CA GLU A 142 -6.60 -25.37 -7.50
C GLU A 142 -5.26 -25.63 -6.79
N ILE A 143 -4.25 -24.74 -6.96
CA ILE A 143 -2.98 -24.82 -6.24
C ILE A 143 -3.22 -24.76 -4.72
N ILE A 144 -3.99 -23.78 -4.24
CA ILE A 144 -4.30 -23.61 -2.82
C ILE A 144 -5.01 -24.86 -2.28
N SER A 145 -5.99 -25.39 -3.01
CA SER A 145 -6.75 -26.56 -2.61
C SER A 145 -5.90 -27.83 -2.51
N SER A 146 -4.89 -27.97 -3.37
CA SER A 146 -4.03 -29.16 -3.45
C SER A 146 -2.77 -29.09 -2.59
N PHE A 147 -2.42 -27.89 -2.07
CA PHE A 147 -1.14 -27.68 -1.39
C PHE A 147 -0.99 -28.49 -0.10
N GLY A 148 -2.08 -28.77 0.59
CA GLY A 148 -2.07 -29.45 1.89
C GLY A 148 -2.21 -28.48 3.08
N PRO A 149 -1.91 -28.94 4.30
CA PRO A 149 -2.11 -28.12 5.49
C PRO A 149 -1.07 -26.99 5.59
N LEU A 150 -1.53 -25.78 5.85
CA LEU A 150 -0.69 -24.60 6.06
C LEU A 150 -0.47 -24.36 7.57
N ASN A 151 0.49 -25.06 8.19
CA ASN A 151 0.68 -25.07 9.64
C ASN A 151 1.81 -24.16 10.13
N SER A 152 2.65 -23.66 9.23
CA SER A 152 3.78 -22.80 9.54
C SER A 152 3.87 -21.62 8.57
N GLU A 153 4.71 -20.64 8.88
CA GLU A 153 5.01 -19.53 7.97
C GLU A 153 5.71 -20.04 6.72
N GLU A 154 6.59 -21.03 6.85
CA GLU A 154 7.29 -21.67 5.74
C GLU A 154 6.32 -22.33 4.74
N ASP A 155 5.20 -22.89 5.21
CA ASP A 155 4.17 -23.43 4.32
C ASP A 155 3.54 -22.33 3.47
N TYR A 156 3.27 -21.14 4.05
CA TYR A 156 2.78 -19.98 3.30
C TYR A 156 3.82 -19.43 2.33
N GLU A 157 5.09 -19.43 2.68
CA GLU A 157 6.16 -19.06 1.76
C GLU A 157 6.26 -20.01 0.57
N GLN A 158 6.15 -21.32 0.83
CA GLN A 158 6.16 -22.34 -0.22
C GLN A 158 4.94 -22.22 -1.13
N LEU A 159 3.75 -22.04 -0.54
CA LEU A 159 2.53 -21.80 -1.29
C LEU A 159 2.66 -20.53 -2.14
N TYR A 160 3.19 -19.44 -1.57
CA TYR A 160 3.42 -18.20 -2.31
C TYR A 160 4.36 -18.40 -3.50
N LYS A 161 5.44 -19.16 -3.34
CA LYS A 161 6.35 -19.52 -4.44
C LYS A 161 5.64 -20.31 -5.55
N GLN A 162 4.74 -21.22 -5.21
CA GLN A 162 3.94 -21.95 -6.21
C GLN A 162 2.93 -21.05 -6.93
N LEU A 163 2.41 -20.03 -6.23
CA LEU A 163 1.50 -19.04 -6.79
C LEU A 163 2.22 -17.88 -7.51
N GLY A 164 3.55 -17.86 -7.53
CA GLY A 164 4.35 -16.74 -8.01
C GLY A 164 4.16 -16.38 -9.48
N HIS A 165 3.69 -17.32 -10.31
CA HIS A 165 3.33 -17.06 -11.70
C HIS A 165 1.89 -16.52 -11.88
N ILE A 166 1.07 -16.53 -10.82
CA ILE A 166 -0.28 -15.97 -10.85
C ILE A 166 -0.20 -14.45 -10.72
N SER A 167 -0.51 -13.76 -11.79
CA SER A 167 -0.48 -12.29 -11.81
C SER A 167 -1.36 -11.70 -10.70
N GLY A 168 -0.82 -10.75 -9.93
CA GLY A 168 -1.58 -10.01 -8.93
C GLY A 168 -2.05 -10.80 -7.72
N ILE A 169 -1.35 -11.86 -7.31
CA ILE A 169 -1.68 -12.68 -6.12
C ILE A 169 -1.72 -11.84 -4.82
N ASN A 170 -0.92 -10.77 -4.73
CA ASN A 170 -0.90 -9.84 -3.61
C ASN A 170 -1.98 -8.75 -3.68
N MET A 171 -2.77 -8.68 -4.76
CA MET A 171 -3.86 -7.72 -4.87
C MET A 171 -4.95 -8.00 -3.84
N VAL A 172 -5.39 -6.96 -3.16
CA VAL A 172 -6.39 -7.05 -2.07
C VAL A 172 -7.68 -7.78 -2.47
N TRP A 173 -8.14 -7.62 -3.71
CA TRP A 173 -9.35 -8.29 -4.19
C TRP A 173 -9.13 -9.79 -4.45
N ARG A 174 -7.94 -10.21 -4.93
CA ARG A 174 -7.60 -11.63 -5.10
C ARG A 174 -7.42 -12.32 -3.76
N MET A 175 -6.73 -11.68 -2.82
CA MET A 175 -6.63 -12.19 -1.46
C MET A 175 -8.00 -12.34 -0.81
N LYS A 176 -8.94 -11.39 -1.01
CA LYS A 176 -10.31 -11.51 -0.52
C LYS A 176 -11.06 -12.65 -1.20
N TYR A 177 -10.92 -12.80 -2.53
CA TYR A 177 -11.52 -13.89 -3.28
C TYR A 177 -11.08 -15.26 -2.71
N TYR A 178 -9.78 -15.48 -2.57
CA TYR A 178 -9.27 -16.74 -2.01
C TYR A 178 -9.62 -16.93 -0.53
N GLN A 179 -9.70 -15.88 0.25
CA GLN A 179 -10.13 -15.96 1.64
C GLN A 179 -11.59 -16.44 1.73
N ILE A 180 -12.49 -15.95 0.89
CA ILE A 180 -13.90 -16.42 0.89
C ILE A 180 -13.97 -17.88 0.47
N LEU A 181 -13.17 -18.34 -0.48
CA LEU A 181 -13.13 -19.74 -0.90
C LEU A 181 -12.53 -20.65 0.19
N PHE A 182 -11.48 -20.19 0.87
CA PHE A 182 -10.67 -20.97 1.82
C PHE A 182 -10.60 -20.30 3.20
N PRO A 183 -11.74 -20.13 3.91
CA PRO A 183 -11.82 -19.34 5.15
C PRO A 183 -11.04 -19.93 6.33
N THR A 184 -10.72 -21.24 6.28
CA THR A 184 -9.89 -21.92 7.29
C THR A 184 -8.39 -21.72 7.05
N LEU A 185 -8.01 -21.35 5.84
CA LEU A 185 -6.62 -21.12 5.47
C LEU A 185 -6.23 -19.65 5.57
N PHE A 186 -7.15 -18.73 5.31
CA PHE A 186 -6.89 -17.30 5.24
C PHE A 186 -7.82 -16.50 6.15
N ALA A 187 -7.24 -15.61 6.95
CA ALA A 187 -7.98 -14.62 7.74
C ALA A 187 -8.33 -13.38 6.89
N PRO A 188 -9.47 -12.68 7.13
CA PRO A 188 -9.97 -11.62 6.28
C PRO A 188 -9.27 -10.26 6.53
N PHE A 189 -7.94 -10.24 6.40
CA PHE A 189 -7.11 -9.05 6.52
C PHE A 189 -6.33 -8.84 5.22
N TYR A 190 -6.83 -7.99 4.32
CA TYR A 190 -6.31 -7.86 2.95
C TYR A 190 -5.42 -6.64 2.74
N GLY A 191 -5.75 -5.52 3.38
CA GLY A 191 -5.01 -4.28 3.24
C GLY A 191 -3.71 -4.32 4.04
N GLN A 192 -2.65 -3.75 3.47
CA GLN A 192 -1.33 -3.71 4.09
C GLN A 192 -1.37 -3.07 5.49
N ASP A 193 -2.07 -1.94 5.62
CA ASP A 193 -2.17 -1.19 6.87
C ASP A 193 -2.78 -2.02 7.99
N ILE A 194 -3.88 -2.74 7.71
CA ILE A 194 -4.52 -3.58 8.72
C ILE A 194 -3.69 -4.82 9.06
N GLN A 195 -3.03 -5.44 8.07
CA GLN A 195 -2.15 -6.58 8.31
C GLN A 195 -1.01 -6.22 9.27
N LEU A 196 -0.36 -5.07 9.05
CA LEU A 196 0.73 -4.61 9.90
C LEU A 196 0.26 -4.30 11.31
N ARG A 197 -0.92 -3.69 11.49
CA ARG A 197 -1.51 -3.44 12.81
C ARG A 197 -1.83 -4.71 13.57
N VAL A 198 -2.45 -5.68 12.89
CA VAL A 198 -2.77 -6.96 13.52
C VAL A 198 -1.49 -7.68 13.92
N LEU A 199 -0.46 -7.73 13.06
CA LEU A 199 0.81 -8.37 13.38
C LEU A 199 1.56 -7.67 14.51
N HIS A 200 1.52 -6.32 14.56
CA HIS A 200 2.04 -5.57 15.70
C HIS A 200 1.29 -5.89 16.99
N PHE A 201 -0.04 -5.88 16.95
CA PHE A 201 -0.87 -6.29 18.09
C PHE A 201 -0.54 -7.71 18.58
N LEU A 202 -0.22 -8.62 17.66
CA LEU A 202 0.18 -9.99 17.95
C LEU A 202 1.66 -10.12 18.39
N ASN A 203 2.40 -9.00 18.44
CA ASN A 203 3.83 -8.97 18.70
C ASN A 203 4.64 -9.87 17.74
N GLN A 204 4.26 -9.85 16.46
CA GLN A 204 4.91 -10.65 15.40
C GLN A 204 5.60 -9.71 14.41
N LYS A 205 6.81 -10.12 13.98
CA LYS A 205 7.51 -9.40 12.90
C LYS A 205 6.79 -9.67 11.58
N PRO A 206 6.30 -8.62 10.89
CA PRO A 206 5.62 -8.82 9.61
C PRO A 206 6.59 -9.21 8.50
N SER A 207 6.14 -10.10 7.62
CA SER A 207 6.78 -10.35 6.33
C SER A 207 6.64 -9.12 5.41
N ASP A 208 7.55 -8.95 4.46
CA ASP A 208 7.44 -7.91 3.44
C ASP A 208 6.32 -8.21 2.43
N ILE A 209 5.91 -9.46 2.30
CA ILE A 209 4.94 -9.94 1.33
C ILE A 209 3.52 -9.96 1.92
N PRO A 210 2.53 -9.23 1.32
CA PRO A 210 1.15 -9.16 1.82
C PRO A 210 0.45 -10.51 1.97
N PHE A 211 0.66 -11.41 1.02
CA PHE A 211 0.09 -12.77 1.08
C PHE A 211 0.63 -13.55 2.28
N ILE A 212 1.93 -13.45 2.57
CA ILE A 212 2.55 -14.12 3.72
C ILE A 212 2.07 -13.48 5.03
N ARG A 213 1.93 -12.16 5.11
CA ARG A 213 1.33 -11.50 6.28
C ARG A 213 -0.08 -11.98 6.57
N MET A 214 -0.90 -12.18 5.54
CA MET A 214 -2.22 -12.81 5.72
C MET A 214 -2.09 -14.22 6.30
N GLY A 215 -1.10 -14.98 5.86
CA GLY A 215 -0.76 -16.29 6.41
C GLY A 215 -0.35 -16.26 7.88
N GLN A 216 0.56 -15.33 8.25
CA GLN A 216 0.99 -15.12 9.63
C GLN A 216 -0.20 -14.87 10.57
N ILE A 217 -1.11 -13.98 10.17
CA ILE A 217 -2.34 -13.71 10.92
C ILE A 217 -3.22 -14.95 11.01
N SER A 218 -3.37 -15.70 9.90
CA SER A 218 -4.18 -16.91 9.83
C SER A 218 -3.68 -18.01 10.76
N LEU A 219 -2.36 -18.14 10.94
CA LEU A 219 -1.76 -19.06 11.90
C LEU A 219 -2.19 -18.74 13.34
N TYR A 220 -2.23 -17.46 13.70
CA TYR A 220 -2.70 -17.04 15.02
C TYR A 220 -4.20 -17.27 15.19
N VAL A 221 -5.01 -16.91 14.20
CA VAL A 221 -6.47 -17.10 14.23
C VAL A 221 -6.83 -18.58 14.42
N ARG A 222 -6.11 -19.49 13.78
CA ARG A 222 -6.31 -20.94 14.00
C ARG A 222 -5.94 -21.38 15.42
N LYS A 223 -4.91 -20.79 16.05
CA LYS A 223 -4.60 -21.06 17.47
C LYS A 223 -5.74 -20.64 18.39
N CYS A 224 -6.49 -19.60 18.02
CA CYS A 224 -7.67 -19.16 18.74
C CYS A 224 -8.86 -20.14 18.60
N ASN A 225 -8.84 -21.02 17.60
CA ASN A 225 -9.96 -21.90 17.25
C ASN A 225 -11.28 -21.13 17.01
N VAL A 226 -11.19 -20.02 16.28
CA VAL A 226 -12.29 -19.08 15.98
C VAL A 226 -12.37 -18.94 14.46
N PRO A 227 -13.58 -18.88 13.85
CA PRO A 227 -13.72 -18.52 12.45
C PRO A 227 -13.06 -17.18 12.15
N GLY A 228 -12.30 -17.09 11.04
CA GLY A 228 -11.50 -15.90 10.72
C GLY A 228 -12.32 -14.61 10.69
N VAL A 229 -13.54 -14.65 10.14
CA VAL A 229 -14.46 -13.50 10.11
C VAL A 229 -14.91 -13.07 11.51
N VAL A 230 -15.19 -14.01 12.39
CA VAL A 230 -15.56 -13.74 13.79
C VAL A 230 -14.37 -13.10 14.53
N PHE A 231 -13.17 -13.69 14.36
CA PHE A 231 -11.95 -13.12 14.94
C PHE A 231 -11.75 -11.66 14.49
N ALA A 232 -11.88 -11.38 13.20
CA ALA A 232 -11.69 -10.03 12.65
C ALA A 232 -12.65 -9.01 13.26
N HIS A 233 -13.91 -9.40 13.49
CA HIS A 233 -14.91 -8.52 14.08
C HIS A 233 -14.72 -8.33 15.58
N ILE A 234 -14.39 -9.40 16.33
CA ILE A 234 -14.03 -9.32 17.75
C ILE A 234 -12.80 -8.41 17.92
N TYR A 235 -11.77 -8.59 17.08
CA TYR A 235 -10.61 -7.73 17.05
C TYR A 235 -11.00 -6.28 16.79
N GLY A 236 -11.78 -6.01 15.74
CA GLY A 236 -12.24 -4.67 15.39
C GLY A 236 -13.03 -3.99 16.51
N LYS A 237 -13.95 -4.72 17.16
CA LYS A 237 -14.81 -4.21 18.24
C LYS A 237 -14.02 -3.85 19.50
N ASN A 238 -12.99 -4.62 19.85
CA ASN A 238 -12.28 -4.50 21.13
C ASN A 238 -10.95 -3.74 21.02
N VAL A 239 -10.27 -3.80 19.89
CA VAL A 239 -8.97 -3.15 19.66
C VAL A 239 -9.12 -1.83 18.89
N GLY A 240 -10.30 -1.56 18.35
CA GLY A 240 -10.64 -0.24 17.81
C GLY A 240 -10.47 -0.09 16.30
N TYR A 241 -10.65 -1.15 15.53
CA TYR A 241 -10.74 -1.08 14.08
C TYR A 241 -12.14 -1.52 13.60
N THR A 242 -12.90 -0.59 13.06
CA THR A 242 -14.13 -0.91 12.31
C THR A 242 -13.95 -0.49 10.86
N ASN A 243 -14.28 -1.38 9.92
CA ASN A 243 -14.32 -1.08 8.47
C ASN A 243 -15.56 -0.24 8.08
N ASP A 244 -16.15 0.49 9.01
CA ASP A 244 -17.38 1.24 8.75
C ASP A 244 -17.08 2.66 8.27
N SER A 245 -17.18 2.81 6.96
CA SER A 245 -17.57 4.07 6.34
C SER A 245 -19.12 4.11 6.30
N ASP A 246 -19.76 4.31 7.43
CA ASP A 246 -21.19 4.71 7.49
C ASP A 246 -21.32 5.98 8.32
N ASP A 247 -21.63 7.07 7.60
CA ASP A 247 -22.30 8.23 8.13
C ASP A 247 -23.69 7.81 8.61
N SER A 248 -23.88 7.73 9.91
CA SER A 248 -25.19 7.98 10.53
C SER A 248 -25.00 8.39 11.99
N ASP A 249 -25.39 9.61 12.26
CA ASP A 249 -25.56 10.19 13.59
C ASP A 249 -26.32 9.25 14.53
N THR A 250 -25.67 8.82 15.61
CA THR A 250 -26.32 8.59 16.90
C THR A 250 -25.34 8.85 18.04
N ASN A 251 -25.58 9.96 18.74
CA ASN A 251 -25.02 10.30 20.04
C ASN A 251 -25.40 9.24 21.07
N THR A 252 -24.45 8.46 21.54
CA THR A 252 -24.45 7.90 22.91
C THR A 252 -23.03 7.76 23.42
N LEU A 253 -22.80 8.37 24.56
CA LEU A 253 -21.58 8.38 25.35
C LEU A 253 -21.18 6.96 25.78
N SER A 254 -20.07 6.42 25.22
CA SER A 254 -19.10 5.60 25.95
C SER A 254 -17.90 5.26 25.03
N ASP A 255 -16.70 5.52 25.54
CA ASP A 255 -15.37 5.15 25.06
C ASP A 255 -14.91 5.75 23.71
N LYS A 256 -13.92 6.64 23.79
CA LYS A 256 -13.22 7.25 22.66
C LYS A 256 -12.59 6.17 21.77
N LYS A 257 -13.31 5.75 20.72
CA LYS A 257 -12.77 4.98 19.61
C LYS A 257 -11.68 5.82 18.92
N HIS A 258 -10.47 5.32 18.84
CA HIS A 258 -9.38 5.97 18.10
C HIS A 258 -9.69 5.92 16.61
N LYS A 259 -10.14 7.03 16.05
CA LYS A 259 -10.32 7.22 14.59
C LYS A 259 -8.91 7.37 13.99
N ILE A 260 -8.60 6.58 12.95
CA ILE A 260 -7.36 6.71 12.20
C ILE A 260 -7.36 8.04 11.48
N HIS A 261 -6.27 8.79 11.65
CA HIS A 261 -6.04 10.02 10.94
C HIS A 261 -5.06 9.80 9.78
N TYR A 262 -5.30 10.54 8.70
CA TYR A 262 -4.43 10.60 7.53
C TYR A 262 -3.74 11.96 7.50
N TRP A 263 -2.44 11.95 7.35
CA TRP A 263 -1.62 13.15 7.43
C TRP A 263 -0.81 13.36 6.16
N MET A 264 -0.81 14.58 5.64
CA MET A 264 0.13 15.02 4.63
C MET A 264 1.32 15.67 5.31
N TYR A 265 2.49 15.10 5.11
CA TYR A 265 3.76 15.57 5.67
C TYR A 265 4.68 16.06 4.56
N THR A 266 5.15 17.32 4.65
CA THR A 266 6.14 17.88 3.72
C THR A 266 7.52 17.77 4.32
N ILE A 267 8.41 17.05 3.68
CA ILE A 267 9.81 16.90 4.10
C ILE A 267 10.54 18.26 4.10
N PHE A 268 11.58 18.38 4.92
CA PHE A 268 12.34 19.64 5.06
C PHE A 268 13.33 19.80 3.90
N ASP A 269 14.17 18.81 3.69
CA ASP A 269 15.21 18.73 2.69
C ASP A 269 15.56 17.24 2.41
N ASP A 270 16.42 17.02 1.43
CA ASP A 270 16.76 15.66 1.00
C ASP A 270 17.56 14.88 2.06
N ASN A 271 18.39 15.57 2.86
CA ASN A 271 19.18 14.90 3.90
C ASN A 271 18.29 14.43 5.06
N SER A 272 17.36 15.30 5.50
CA SER A 272 16.38 14.94 6.53
C SER A 272 15.47 13.80 6.05
N TRP A 273 15.13 13.74 4.75
CA TRP A 273 14.34 12.66 4.19
C TRP A 273 15.09 11.33 4.18
N ILE A 274 16.39 11.34 3.79
CA ILE A 274 17.23 10.15 3.85
C ILE A 274 17.32 9.62 5.29
N GLU A 275 17.51 10.51 6.26
CA GLU A 275 17.51 10.14 7.67
C GLU A 275 16.17 9.54 8.13
N CYS A 276 15.05 10.16 7.73
CA CYS A 276 13.70 9.66 8.02
C CYS A 276 13.49 8.22 7.53
N GLN A 277 13.99 7.91 6.33
CA GLN A 277 13.92 6.55 5.77
C GLN A 277 14.79 5.56 6.54
N GLN A 278 16.06 5.93 6.78
CA GLN A 278 17.03 5.04 7.41
C GLN A 278 16.72 4.72 8.88
N LYS A 279 16.18 5.70 9.61
CA LYS A 279 15.86 5.57 11.03
C LYS A 279 14.39 5.26 11.31
N GLU A 280 13.59 5.11 10.25
CA GLU A 280 12.14 4.88 10.36
C GLU A 280 11.44 5.93 11.24
N ILE A 281 11.69 7.22 10.97
CA ILE A 281 11.13 8.35 11.72
C ILE A 281 10.53 9.41 10.79
N MET A 282 9.71 10.28 11.36
CA MET A 282 9.40 11.60 10.82
C MET A 282 9.88 12.66 11.82
N VAL A 283 10.24 13.84 11.32
CA VAL A 283 10.86 14.89 12.13
C VAL A 283 10.13 16.23 11.96
N LEU A 284 10.20 17.07 12.97
CA LEU A 284 9.68 18.44 12.91
C LEU A 284 10.71 19.39 13.54
N GLY A 285 10.99 20.50 12.84
CA GLY A 285 11.87 21.58 13.32
C GLY A 285 11.15 22.52 14.28
N MET A 286 11.75 23.64 14.59
CA MET A 286 11.41 24.64 15.62
C MET A 286 11.96 24.23 17.01
N ASP A 287 13.20 23.74 17.03
CA ASP A 287 13.87 23.23 18.23
C ASP A 287 14.08 24.29 19.31
N ASP A 288 14.11 25.59 18.93
CA ASP A 288 14.30 26.70 19.87
C ASP A 288 13.18 26.89 20.90
N ILE A 289 12.00 26.31 20.65
CA ILE A 289 10.90 26.29 21.63
C ILE A 289 10.89 25.04 22.50
N GLY A 290 11.85 24.15 22.33
CA GLY A 290 12.00 22.93 23.10
C GLY A 290 10.91 21.88 22.83
N ASP A 291 10.64 21.07 23.83
CA ASP A 291 9.66 19.98 23.79
C ASP A 291 8.22 20.50 23.64
N TYR A 292 7.54 20.12 22.54
CA TYR A 292 6.17 20.57 22.28
C TYR A 292 5.15 20.00 23.26
N SER A 293 5.43 18.89 23.92
CA SER A 293 4.53 18.26 24.89
C SER A 293 4.45 19.00 26.23
N GLN A 294 5.40 19.90 26.52
CA GLN A 294 5.41 20.71 27.75
C GLN A 294 4.31 21.79 27.77
N TYR A 295 3.74 22.14 26.62
CA TYR A 295 2.76 23.21 26.53
C TYR A 295 1.36 22.71 26.87
N ALA A 296 0.67 23.39 27.80
CA ALA A 296 -0.67 23.02 28.25
C ALA A 296 -1.76 23.23 27.16
N SER A 297 -1.48 24.05 26.14
CA SER A 297 -2.42 24.34 25.05
C SER A 297 -1.70 24.81 23.79
N LYS A 298 -2.38 24.67 22.65
CA LYS A 298 -1.92 25.23 21.38
C LYS A 298 -1.68 26.74 21.43
N GLU A 299 -2.45 27.47 22.21
CA GLU A 299 -2.27 28.92 22.37
C GLU A 299 -1.02 29.25 23.20
N ALA A 300 -0.70 28.47 24.24
CA ALA A 300 0.54 28.61 25.00
C ALA A 300 1.77 28.36 24.08
N LEU A 301 1.72 27.29 23.28
CA LEU A 301 2.76 27.00 22.29
C LEU A 301 2.88 28.11 21.24
N ARG A 302 1.75 28.65 20.77
CA ARG A 302 1.74 29.79 19.83
C ARG A 302 2.40 31.03 20.44
N GLN A 303 2.12 31.34 21.70
CA GLN A 303 2.72 32.50 22.36
C GLN A 303 4.24 32.35 22.45
N GLU A 304 4.73 31.16 22.75
CA GLU A 304 6.17 30.91 22.80
C GLU A 304 6.83 31.05 21.41
N LEU A 305 6.19 30.55 20.36
CA LEU A 305 6.67 30.76 18.98
C LEU A 305 6.79 32.25 18.62
N ILE A 306 5.89 33.12 19.13
CA ILE A 306 5.95 34.55 18.94
C ILE A 306 7.12 35.15 19.73
N ASN A 307 7.32 34.70 20.97
CA ASN A 307 8.41 35.17 21.84
C ASN A 307 9.79 34.85 21.26
N VAL A 308 9.97 33.62 20.76
CA VAL A 308 11.29 33.13 20.31
C VAL A 308 11.63 33.60 18.89
N TYR A 309 10.67 33.56 17.96
CA TYR A 309 11.03 33.80 16.55
C TYR A 309 10.75 35.22 16.06
N ASP A 310 9.54 35.69 16.10
CA ASP A 310 9.16 37.04 15.66
C ASP A 310 7.68 37.32 15.91
N SER A 311 7.40 38.48 16.44
CA SER A 311 6.06 38.97 16.75
C SER A 311 5.28 39.49 15.54
N SER A 312 5.93 39.72 14.38
CA SER A 312 5.29 40.27 13.20
C SER A 312 4.33 39.33 12.51
N THR A 313 4.41 38.02 12.80
CA THR A 313 3.56 36.98 12.21
C THR A 313 2.66 36.31 13.24
N SER A 314 1.47 35.88 12.81
CA SER A 314 0.48 35.28 13.73
C SER A 314 0.86 33.90 14.27
N ARG A 315 1.87 33.24 13.71
CA ARG A 315 2.38 31.88 14.07
C ARG A 315 1.32 30.77 14.21
N LYS A 316 0.06 31.03 13.86
CA LYS A 316 -1.07 30.09 14.02
C LYS A 316 -0.84 28.74 13.35
N ASN A 317 -0.29 28.74 12.13
CA ASN A 317 -0.04 27.50 11.38
C ASN A 317 1.11 26.70 11.99
N GLN A 318 2.15 27.34 12.48
CA GLN A 318 3.29 26.70 13.13
C GLN A 318 2.88 26.08 14.47
N ALA A 319 2.09 26.83 15.25
CA ALA A 319 1.53 26.31 16.50
C ALA A 319 0.60 25.11 16.29
N LEU A 320 -0.27 25.16 15.27
CA LEU A 320 -1.12 24.03 14.92
C LEU A 320 -0.30 22.79 14.49
N MET A 321 0.74 23.00 13.73
CA MET A 321 1.62 21.95 13.23
C MET A 321 2.37 21.27 14.37
N ALA A 322 3.02 22.03 15.26
CA ALA A 322 3.74 21.51 16.43
C ALA A 322 2.78 20.82 17.40
N TRP A 323 1.61 21.43 17.65
CA TRP A 323 0.57 20.83 18.50
C TRP A 323 0.09 19.49 17.93
N ASN A 324 -0.24 19.44 16.66
CA ASN A 324 -0.68 18.20 16.02
C ASN A 324 0.42 17.14 16.03
N PHE A 325 1.67 17.53 15.78
CA PHE A 325 2.80 16.60 15.80
C PHE A 325 2.99 15.94 17.17
N ALA A 326 2.84 16.69 18.25
CA ALA A 326 3.01 16.16 19.61
C ALA A 326 1.74 15.49 20.17
N ASN A 327 0.54 16.03 19.87
CA ASN A 327 -0.66 15.69 20.62
C ASN A 327 -1.79 15.04 19.79
N SER A 328 -1.81 15.22 18.45
CA SER A 328 -2.92 14.78 17.62
C SER A 328 -2.58 13.54 16.78
N ILE A 329 -1.33 13.43 16.31
CA ILE A 329 -0.86 12.22 15.61
C ILE A 329 -0.80 11.08 16.62
N SER A 330 -1.29 9.93 16.20
CA SER A 330 -1.36 8.73 17.03
C SER A 330 -0.71 7.55 16.33
N VAL A 331 -0.30 6.56 17.11
CA VAL A 331 0.16 5.27 16.55
C VAL A 331 -0.94 4.69 15.66
N ASN A 332 -0.55 4.15 14.53
CA ASN A 332 -1.39 3.66 13.43
C ASN A 332 -1.99 4.74 12.50
N ASP A 333 -1.73 6.02 12.72
CA ASP A 333 -2.06 7.03 11.71
C ASP A 333 -1.23 6.83 10.44
N VAL A 334 -1.82 7.18 9.30
CA VAL A 334 -1.18 7.06 7.99
C VAL A 334 -0.53 8.38 7.60
N ILE A 335 0.73 8.32 7.20
CA ILE A 335 1.52 9.48 6.75
C ILE A 335 1.76 9.38 5.24
N TYR A 336 1.37 10.40 4.50
CA TYR A 336 1.79 10.61 3.11
C TYR A 336 2.86 11.70 3.10
N ALA A 337 4.08 11.35 2.72
CA ALA A 337 5.20 12.28 2.62
C ALA A 337 5.28 12.88 1.22
N LYS A 338 5.55 14.19 1.15
CA LYS A 338 5.73 14.90 -0.12
C LYS A 338 6.90 15.87 -0.10
N ARG A 339 7.42 16.16 -1.29
CA ARG A 339 8.37 17.23 -1.59
C ARG A 339 7.76 18.11 -2.69
N SER A 340 7.47 19.38 -2.37
CA SER A 340 6.72 20.26 -3.29
C SER A 340 5.42 19.60 -3.79
N ASN A 341 5.33 19.31 -5.07
CA ASN A 341 4.18 18.66 -5.70
C ASN A 341 4.47 17.19 -6.09
N THR A 342 5.46 16.57 -5.45
CA THR A 342 5.82 15.16 -5.66
C THR A 342 5.61 14.40 -4.35
N LEU A 343 4.88 13.29 -4.39
CA LEU A 343 4.80 12.36 -3.28
C LEU A 343 6.12 11.58 -3.22
N VAL A 344 6.64 11.35 -2.01
CA VAL A 344 7.94 10.69 -1.83
C VAL A 344 7.87 9.48 -0.88
N GLY A 345 6.73 9.26 -0.24
CA GLY A 345 6.55 8.09 0.62
C GLY A 345 5.18 7.98 1.24
N LYS A 346 4.85 6.76 1.66
CA LYS A 346 3.71 6.41 2.50
C LYS A 346 4.21 5.61 3.69
N GLY A 347 3.75 5.94 4.90
CA GLY A 347 4.14 5.26 6.12
C GLY A 347 3.01 5.17 7.14
N ILE A 348 3.26 4.39 8.18
CA ILE A 348 2.39 4.27 9.36
C ILE A 348 3.17 4.70 10.59
N VAL A 349 2.53 5.50 11.44
CA VAL A 349 3.10 5.90 12.73
C VAL A 349 3.18 4.68 13.65
N THR A 350 4.38 4.39 14.15
CA THR A 350 4.66 3.22 14.99
C THR A 350 5.03 3.59 16.41
N GLY A 351 5.22 4.88 16.71
CA GLY A 351 5.59 5.33 18.04
C GLY A 351 5.03 6.70 18.41
N ASP A 352 5.04 6.98 19.70
CA ASP A 352 4.63 8.27 20.23
C ASP A 352 5.61 9.39 19.90
N TYR A 353 5.20 10.61 20.19
CA TYR A 353 6.06 11.78 20.11
C TYR A 353 7.22 11.68 21.12
N VAL A 354 8.42 11.97 20.62
CA VAL A 354 9.64 12.04 21.45
C VAL A 354 10.38 13.34 21.13
N PHE A 355 10.83 14.03 22.17
CA PHE A 355 11.79 15.11 22.06
C PHE A 355 13.18 14.55 22.43
N ASP A 356 14.05 14.42 21.41
CA ASP A 356 15.41 13.91 21.58
C ASP A 356 16.41 15.06 21.67
N ASP A 357 16.75 15.44 22.89
CA ASP A 357 17.65 16.57 23.18
C ASP A 357 19.10 16.32 22.75
N LEU A 358 19.46 15.07 22.49
CA LEU A 358 20.81 14.73 22.00
C LEU A 358 21.01 15.03 20.52
N ARG A 359 19.93 15.25 19.77
CA ARG A 359 20.00 15.61 18.35
C ARG A 359 20.45 17.07 18.19
N GLN A 360 21.21 17.34 17.15
CA GLN A 360 21.64 18.70 16.82
C GLN A 360 20.51 19.51 16.15
N GLU A 361 19.73 18.85 15.29
CA GLU A 361 18.61 19.46 14.55
C GLU A 361 17.42 18.50 14.51
N TYR A 362 16.21 19.05 14.34
CA TYR A 362 14.97 18.27 14.28
C TYR A 362 14.80 17.35 15.49
N LYS A 363 14.87 17.95 16.68
CA LYS A 363 14.81 17.23 17.96
C LYS A 363 13.45 16.58 18.22
N SER A 364 12.39 17.09 17.60
CA SER A 364 11.02 16.53 17.69
C SER A 364 10.85 15.42 16.64
N ILE A 365 10.64 14.19 17.12
CA ILE A 365 10.57 12.98 16.28
C ILE A 365 9.35 12.13 16.61
N ARG A 366 8.92 11.34 15.63
CA ARG A 366 8.00 10.20 15.77
C ARG A 366 8.49 9.01 14.98
N ALA A 367 8.35 7.81 15.51
CA ALA A 367 8.63 6.59 14.76
C ALA A 367 7.56 6.38 13.70
N VAL A 368 8.01 6.08 12.47
CA VAL A 368 7.16 5.83 11.30
C VAL A 368 7.76 4.69 10.50
N LYS A 369 7.03 3.62 10.30
CA LYS A 369 7.39 2.58 9.33
C LYS A 369 7.04 3.09 7.93
N TRP A 370 8.04 3.40 7.13
CA TRP A 370 7.85 3.78 5.73
C TRP A 370 7.56 2.52 4.91
N LEU A 371 6.34 2.42 4.39
CA LEU A 371 5.85 1.26 3.64
C LEU A 371 6.30 1.30 2.19
N GLN A 372 6.29 2.50 1.60
CA GLN A 372 6.66 2.76 0.22
C GLN A 372 7.46 4.05 0.17
N VAL A 373 8.55 4.03 -0.57
CA VAL A 373 9.47 5.16 -0.79
C VAL A 373 9.81 5.22 -2.27
N GLY A 374 9.56 6.37 -2.89
CA GLY A 374 9.76 6.57 -4.33
C GLY A 374 9.43 8.00 -4.74
N GLU A 375 9.08 8.21 -6.00
CA GLU A 375 8.60 9.50 -6.51
C GLU A 375 7.34 9.28 -7.35
N TRP A 376 6.23 9.89 -6.92
CA TRP A 376 4.94 9.84 -7.62
C TRP A 376 4.40 11.24 -7.85
N GLU A 377 3.71 11.43 -8.96
CA GLU A 377 3.02 12.69 -9.23
C GLU A 377 1.86 12.89 -8.23
N HIS A 378 1.80 14.07 -7.63
CA HIS A 378 0.75 14.42 -6.70
C HIS A 378 -0.59 14.62 -7.44
N PRO A 379 -1.72 14.08 -6.95
CA PRO A 379 -3.00 14.08 -7.66
C PRO A 379 -3.73 15.44 -7.57
N GLY A 380 -3.10 16.52 -7.99
CA GLY A 380 -3.67 17.87 -8.00
C GLY A 380 -2.80 18.89 -7.28
N ASN A 381 -3.39 19.92 -6.70
CA ASN A 381 -2.66 20.96 -5.97
C ASN A 381 -2.31 20.48 -4.56
N ALA A 382 -1.04 20.30 -4.29
CA ALA A 382 -0.55 19.88 -2.98
C ALA A 382 -0.84 20.92 -1.89
N VAL A 383 -1.21 20.45 -0.71
CA VAL A 383 -1.40 21.30 0.48
C VAL A 383 -0.08 22.00 0.81
N ALA A 384 -0.11 23.31 0.98
CA ALA A 384 1.11 24.13 1.19
C ALA A 384 1.73 23.97 2.58
N LYS A 385 0.99 23.47 3.57
CA LYS A 385 1.46 23.32 4.96
C LYS A 385 2.35 22.09 5.10
N ARG A 386 3.34 22.15 6.01
CA ARG A 386 4.27 21.04 6.26
C ARG A 386 3.62 19.81 6.88
N LEU A 387 2.61 20.01 7.72
CA LEU A 387 1.82 18.93 8.32
C LEU A 387 0.35 19.33 8.29
N THR A 388 -0.48 18.47 7.71
CA THR A 388 -1.92 18.74 7.57
C THR A 388 -2.69 17.44 7.82
N ASP A 389 -3.68 17.52 8.70
CA ASP A 389 -4.69 16.46 8.81
C ASP A 389 -5.57 16.48 7.55
N ILE A 390 -5.50 15.42 6.77
CA ILE A 390 -6.27 15.25 5.52
C ILE A 390 -7.44 14.30 5.70
N THR A 391 -7.67 13.80 6.91
CA THR A 391 -8.75 12.86 7.25
C THR A 391 -10.14 13.31 6.78
N PRO A 392 -10.50 14.61 6.82
CA PRO A 392 -11.80 15.06 6.32
C PRO A 392 -11.95 15.02 4.78
N TYR A 393 -10.86 14.80 4.03
CA TYR A 393 -10.85 14.86 2.56
C TYR A 393 -10.82 13.47 1.94
N THR A 394 -11.92 12.73 2.06
CA THR A 394 -12.03 11.32 1.64
C THR A 394 -11.64 11.09 0.18
N ASP A 395 -12.16 11.89 -0.76
CA ASP A 395 -11.82 11.80 -2.19
C ASP A 395 -10.32 12.00 -2.46
N TYR A 396 -9.67 12.82 -1.63
CA TYR A 396 -8.23 13.06 -1.75
C TYR A 396 -7.43 11.87 -1.22
N ILE A 397 -7.85 11.31 -0.09
CA ILE A 397 -7.25 10.09 0.48
C ILE A 397 -7.40 8.91 -0.50
N GLU A 398 -8.56 8.77 -1.15
CA GLU A 398 -8.78 7.74 -2.16
C GLU A 398 -7.79 7.87 -3.32
N LYS A 399 -7.56 9.10 -3.83
CA LYS A 399 -6.58 9.34 -4.89
C LYS A 399 -5.15 9.03 -4.46
N LEU A 400 -4.76 9.44 -3.24
CA LEU A 400 -3.45 9.11 -2.67
C LEU A 400 -3.28 7.59 -2.52
N THR A 401 -4.26 6.92 -1.95
CA THR A 401 -4.25 5.46 -1.78
C THR A 401 -4.14 4.74 -3.12
N ALA A 402 -4.84 5.23 -4.15
CA ALA A 402 -4.76 4.67 -5.49
C ALA A 402 -3.36 4.79 -6.11
N ILE A 403 -2.67 5.91 -5.90
CA ILE A 403 -1.30 6.13 -6.40
C ILE A 403 -0.34 5.11 -5.78
N PHE A 404 -0.39 4.94 -4.46
CA PHE A 404 0.49 4.00 -3.76
C PHE A 404 0.09 2.53 -3.97
N ALA A 405 -1.18 2.23 -4.24
CA ALA A 405 -1.61 0.88 -4.61
C ALA A 405 -1.14 0.46 -6.01
N LEU A 406 -0.86 1.40 -6.90
CA LEU A 406 -0.34 1.12 -8.24
C LEU A 406 1.13 0.69 -8.21
N ASP A 407 1.91 1.23 -7.28
CA ASP A 407 3.31 0.86 -7.09
C ASP A 407 3.45 -0.57 -6.55
N GLU A 408 2.47 -1.05 -5.78
CA GLU A 408 2.37 -2.46 -5.37
C GLU A 408 2.12 -3.39 -6.57
N LEU A 409 1.65 -2.86 -7.71
CA LEU A 409 1.43 -3.60 -8.96
C LEU A 409 2.68 -3.64 -9.83
N ASP A 410 3.50 -2.61 -9.79
CA ASP A 410 4.76 -2.54 -10.54
C ASP A 410 5.85 -3.44 -9.90
N ASP A 411 5.79 -3.69 -8.57
CA ASP A 411 6.66 -4.66 -7.90
C ASP A 411 6.25 -6.13 -8.12
N VAL A 412 5.11 -6.40 -8.76
CA VAL A 412 4.59 -7.75 -9.04
C VAL A 412 4.58 -8.07 -10.54
N ASP A 413 5.17 -7.24 -11.37
CA ASP A 413 5.54 -7.67 -12.72
C ASP A 413 6.86 -8.46 -12.68
N THR A 414 6.86 -9.58 -11.93
CA THR A 414 7.71 -10.71 -12.28
C THR A 414 7.10 -11.33 -13.54
N GLN A 415 7.33 -10.67 -14.68
CA GLN A 415 7.61 -11.44 -15.89
C GLN A 415 8.54 -12.58 -15.50
N PRO A 416 8.43 -13.79 -16.08
CA PRO A 416 9.48 -14.80 -15.90
C PRO A 416 10.78 -14.05 -16.09
N GLU A 417 11.69 -14.10 -15.11
CA GLU A 417 13.01 -13.50 -15.24
C GLU A 417 13.58 -13.98 -16.56
N ILE A 418 13.47 -13.14 -17.58
CA ILE A 418 14.35 -13.25 -18.73
C ILE A 418 15.67 -12.89 -18.10
N ASP A 419 16.48 -13.90 -17.81
CA ASP A 419 17.80 -13.77 -17.19
C ASP A 419 18.69 -13.00 -18.19
N TYR A 420 18.57 -11.66 -18.12
CA TYR A 420 19.42 -10.80 -18.93
C TYR A 420 20.85 -10.94 -18.42
N PRO A 421 21.81 -11.21 -19.30
CA PRO A 421 23.20 -11.36 -18.91
C PRO A 421 23.65 -10.17 -18.05
N ILE A 422 24.19 -10.45 -16.87
CA ILE A 422 24.77 -9.43 -15.99
C ILE A 422 25.76 -8.59 -16.81
N TYR A 423 25.73 -7.29 -16.62
CA TYR A 423 26.63 -6.36 -17.28
C TYR A 423 27.14 -5.30 -16.30
N SER A 424 28.35 -5.51 -15.84
CA SER A 424 29.01 -4.71 -14.82
C SER A 424 29.79 -3.53 -15.40
N SER A 425 30.35 -2.70 -14.52
CA SER A 425 31.33 -1.69 -14.89
C SER A 425 32.59 -2.29 -15.53
N THR A 426 32.99 -3.49 -15.12
CA THR A 426 34.12 -4.22 -15.69
C THR A 426 33.84 -4.63 -17.14
N ASP A 427 32.62 -5.10 -17.42
CA ASP A 427 32.18 -5.44 -18.77
C ASP A 427 32.15 -4.19 -19.67
N PHE A 428 31.69 -3.06 -19.11
CA PHE A 428 31.71 -1.78 -19.82
C PHE A 428 33.14 -1.38 -20.22
N LEU A 429 34.07 -1.44 -19.28
CA LEU A 429 35.50 -1.09 -19.53
C LEU A 429 36.18 -2.05 -20.49
N THR A 430 35.68 -3.27 -20.62
CA THR A 430 36.12 -4.23 -21.63
C THR A 430 35.56 -3.92 -23.02
N ASP A 431 34.29 -3.54 -23.09
CA ASP A 431 33.59 -3.25 -24.35
C ASP A 431 33.92 -1.84 -24.91
N VAL A 432 34.24 -0.88 -24.04
CA VAL A 432 34.46 0.53 -24.36
C VAL A 432 35.86 0.95 -23.97
N TYR A 433 36.63 1.50 -24.90
CA TYR A 433 37.98 2.05 -24.66
C TYR A 433 37.90 3.30 -23.76
N MET A 434 37.77 3.08 -22.43
CA MET A 434 37.72 4.13 -21.42
C MET A 434 38.43 3.63 -20.15
N ASN A 435 39.16 4.51 -19.47
CA ASN A 435 39.71 4.15 -18.18
C ASN A 435 38.68 4.21 -17.04
N GLU A 436 38.98 3.55 -15.93
CA GLU A 436 38.02 3.45 -14.80
C GLU A 436 37.68 4.80 -14.17
N GLN A 437 38.64 5.74 -14.14
CA GLN A 437 38.42 7.06 -13.56
C GLN A 437 37.44 7.89 -14.40
N ASP A 438 37.57 7.85 -15.73
CA ASP A 438 36.66 8.52 -16.66
C ASP A 438 35.25 7.91 -16.61
N TYR A 439 35.15 6.58 -16.51
CA TYR A 439 33.90 5.89 -16.30
C TYR A 439 33.19 6.36 -15.02
N LYS A 440 33.89 6.38 -13.86
CA LYS A 440 33.34 6.86 -12.59
C LYS A 440 32.88 8.31 -12.68
N THR A 441 33.66 9.15 -13.34
CA THR A 441 33.31 10.55 -13.55
C THR A 441 32.04 10.68 -14.40
N LEU A 442 31.96 9.92 -15.49
CA LEU A 442 30.82 9.91 -16.41
C LEU A 442 29.52 9.46 -15.71
N VAL A 443 29.60 8.38 -14.94
CA VAL A 443 28.46 7.85 -14.15
C VAL A 443 28.02 8.86 -13.09
N ASN A 444 28.96 9.49 -12.37
CA ASN A 444 28.63 10.49 -11.36
C ASN A 444 27.98 11.72 -11.95
N VAL A 445 28.49 12.21 -13.09
CA VAL A 445 27.89 13.35 -13.82
C VAL A 445 26.47 13.00 -14.27
N LEU A 446 26.26 11.81 -14.84
CA LEU A 446 24.95 11.34 -15.26
C LEU A 446 23.97 11.23 -14.09
N LYS A 447 24.39 10.68 -12.95
CA LYS A 447 23.57 10.57 -11.73
C LYS A 447 23.18 11.95 -11.18
N MET A 448 24.13 12.91 -11.17
CA MET A 448 23.88 14.27 -10.66
C MET A 448 23.04 15.12 -11.61
N LYS A 449 23.40 15.11 -12.91
CA LYS A 449 22.78 16.01 -13.91
C LYS A 449 21.58 15.40 -14.63
N LYS A 450 21.36 14.08 -14.47
CA LYS A 450 20.32 13.29 -15.15
C LYS A 450 20.43 13.25 -16.67
N ASN A 451 21.42 13.89 -17.26
CA ASN A 451 21.72 13.90 -18.69
C ASN A 451 23.21 14.08 -18.93
N ILE A 452 23.67 13.59 -20.10
CA ILE A 452 25.03 13.82 -20.63
C ILE A 452 24.95 13.97 -22.14
N ILE A 453 25.91 14.68 -22.71
CA ILE A 453 26.08 14.83 -24.17
C ILE A 453 27.40 14.20 -24.56
N LEU A 454 27.34 13.13 -25.39
CA LEU A 454 28.53 12.50 -25.96
C LEU A 454 28.85 13.16 -27.31
N GLN A 455 29.96 13.88 -27.38
CA GLN A 455 30.44 14.53 -28.62
C GLN A 455 31.58 13.71 -29.26
N GLY A 456 31.69 13.78 -30.58
CA GLY A 456 32.75 13.15 -31.36
C GLY A 456 32.40 13.01 -32.83
N ALA A 457 33.35 12.65 -33.67
CA ALA A 457 33.17 12.43 -35.10
C ALA A 457 32.14 11.32 -35.39
N PRO A 458 31.50 11.30 -36.57
CA PRO A 458 30.70 10.15 -36.99
C PRO A 458 31.51 8.85 -36.95
N GLY A 459 30.89 7.74 -36.50
CA GLY A 459 31.55 6.44 -36.44
C GLY A 459 32.40 6.11 -35.21
N VAL A 460 32.67 7.05 -34.30
CA VAL A 460 33.51 6.81 -33.10
C VAL A 460 32.80 6.05 -31.97
N GLY A 461 31.66 5.42 -32.23
CA GLY A 461 31.00 4.54 -31.26
C GLY A 461 30.13 5.24 -30.20
N LYS A 462 29.76 6.53 -30.33
CA LYS A 462 28.95 7.27 -29.33
C LYS A 462 27.67 6.53 -28.91
N THR A 463 26.89 6.07 -29.87
CA THR A 463 25.67 5.31 -29.63
C THR A 463 25.92 3.99 -28.95
N PHE A 464 27.00 3.29 -29.32
CA PHE A 464 27.45 2.07 -28.68
C PHE A 464 27.82 2.32 -27.22
N THR A 465 28.64 3.34 -26.96
CA THR A 465 29.03 3.75 -25.60
C THR A 465 27.83 4.13 -24.76
N ALA A 466 26.88 4.92 -25.28
CA ALA A 466 25.67 5.32 -24.56
C ALA A 466 24.83 4.09 -24.12
N LYS A 467 24.63 3.13 -25.02
CA LYS A 467 23.88 1.91 -24.73
C LYS A 467 24.59 1.03 -23.70
N ARG A 468 25.92 0.88 -23.81
CA ARG A 468 26.73 0.11 -22.85
C ARG A 468 26.79 0.78 -21.48
N LEU A 469 26.88 2.09 -21.43
CA LEU A 469 26.80 2.85 -20.19
C LEU A 469 25.45 2.62 -19.48
N ALA A 470 24.34 2.68 -20.21
CA ALA A 470 23.03 2.37 -19.66
C ALA A 470 22.99 0.94 -19.06
N TYR A 471 23.46 -0.06 -19.77
CA TYR A 471 23.51 -1.44 -19.28
C TYR A 471 24.39 -1.59 -18.03
N SER A 472 25.55 -0.91 -17.96
CA SER A 472 26.42 -0.97 -16.79
C SER A 472 25.82 -0.31 -15.54
N ILE A 473 24.95 0.69 -15.73
CA ILE A 473 24.21 1.35 -14.64
C ILE A 473 23.01 0.51 -14.19
N ILE A 474 22.34 -0.16 -15.13
CA ILE A 474 21.23 -1.09 -14.86
C ILE A 474 21.73 -2.38 -14.19
N GLY A 475 22.99 -2.77 -14.45
CA GLY A 475 23.58 -4.02 -13.97
C GLY A 475 23.33 -5.23 -14.87
N ALA A 476 22.59 -5.07 -15.99
CA ALA A 476 22.25 -6.15 -16.93
C ALA A 476 22.07 -5.63 -18.35
N LYS A 477 22.29 -6.51 -19.36
CA LYS A 477 22.00 -6.22 -20.79
C LYS A 477 20.49 -6.29 -21.06
N ASN A 478 19.73 -5.45 -20.38
CA ASN A 478 18.28 -5.41 -20.52
C ASN A 478 17.84 -4.33 -21.54
N PRO A 479 17.45 -4.73 -22.77
CA PRO A 479 17.05 -3.79 -23.82
C PRO A 479 15.71 -3.10 -23.53
N ASP A 480 14.83 -3.69 -22.73
CA ASP A 480 13.50 -3.15 -22.45
C ASP A 480 13.56 -1.92 -21.52
N ARG A 481 14.67 -1.81 -20.75
CA ARG A 481 14.95 -0.64 -19.90
C ARG A 481 15.77 0.45 -20.60
N VAL A 482 16.10 0.30 -21.88
CA VAL A 482 16.92 1.25 -22.65
C VAL A 482 16.22 1.63 -23.93
N GLN A 483 15.54 2.77 -23.94
CA GLN A 483 14.90 3.31 -25.11
C GLN A 483 15.85 4.22 -25.92
N MET A 484 15.99 3.95 -27.22
CA MET A 484 16.77 4.78 -28.13
C MET A 484 15.83 5.50 -29.11
N ILE A 485 15.97 6.83 -29.17
CA ILE A 485 15.18 7.68 -30.07
C ILE A 485 16.13 8.43 -30.99
N GLN A 486 15.89 8.39 -32.27
CA GLN A 486 16.61 9.17 -33.26
C GLN A 486 15.71 10.35 -33.66
N PHE A 487 16.21 11.59 -33.40
CA PHE A 487 15.51 12.79 -33.85
C PHE A 487 15.72 12.99 -35.35
N HIS A 488 14.65 13.04 -36.10
CA HIS A 488 14.61 13.47 -37.51
C HIS A 488 14.16 14.92 -37.62
N GLN A 489 14.50 15.59 -38.74
CA GLN A 489 14.11 16.97 -39.03
C GLN A 489 12.57 17.20 -39.02
N SER A 490 11.78 16.14 -39.09
CA SER A 490 10.32 16.17 -39.03
C SER A 490 9.73 16.09 -37.60
N TYR A 491 10.54 16.05 -36.56
CA TYR A 491 10.09 16.22 -35.17
C TYR A 491 9.98 17.73 -34.88
N SER A 492 8.81 18.30 -35.09
CA SER A 492 8.42 19.65 -34.67
C SER A 492 7.34 19.58 -33.63
#